data_022bdbfaebadb481812668c6c333f904
#
_entry.id   022bdbfaebadb481812668c6c333f904
#
_cell.length_a   1.000
_cell.length_b   1.000
_cell.length_c   1.000
_cell.angle_alpha   90.00
_cell.angle_beta   90.00
_cell.angle_gamma   90.00
#
_symmetry.space_group_name_H-M   'P 1'
#
loop_
_entity.id
_entity.type
_entity.pdbx_description
1 polymer ?
#
loop_
_entity_poly.entity_id
_entity_poly.type
_entity_poly.pdbx_seq_one_letter_code
_entity_poly.pdbx_strand_id
1 'polypeptide(L)'
;MNPYRYDIQTLERKARAVRRHIVRLNANSPAGGHTGADLSQVELLTALYFRVLNVAPDRLDDPQRDIYIQSKGHAVGCYYCVLAEAGFFPVEWLETYQHANSHLPGHPVRQKMPGIELNTGALGHGLPVAVGLALAAKKSNSTRRIFLITGDGELAEGSNWEAALAAAHYGLDNLVIINDKNNLQLAGPTREIMNTDPLADKWRAFGMEVSECQGNDMASVVAAIEGLQQNGKPNVIIANTTKGAGISFIQGRPEWHHRVPKGEEIALALEELKDE
;
A
#
# COMPACT_ATOMS: atom_id res chain seq x y z
N MET A 1 -9.25 -10.44 14.63
CA MET A 1 -10.11 -9.23 14.42
C MET A 1 -9.24 -8.01 14.62
N ASN A 2 -9.39 -6.95 13.80
CA ASN A 2 -8.56 -5.72 13.91
C ASN A 2 -8.67 -5.13 15.33
N PRO A 3 -7.55 -4.73 15.96
CA PRO A 3 -7.57 -4.23 17.34
C PRO A 3 -8.14 -2.82 17.48
N TYR A 4 -8.10 -1.99 16.43
CA TYR A 4 -8.50 -0.57 16.48
C TYR A 4 -9.95 -0.34 16.06
N ARG A 5 -10.34 -0.81 14.87
CA ARG A 5 -11.68 -0.66 14.27
C ARG A 5 -12.23 0.77 14.31
N TYR A 6 -11.35 1.74 13.99
CA TYR A 6 -11.70 3.16 14.04
C TYR A 6 -12.82 3.52 13.04
N ASP A 7 -13.58 4.55 13.39
CA ASP A 7 -14.56 5.19 12.49
C ASP A 7 -13.87 6.02 11.39
N ILE A 8 -14.63 6.46 10.40
CA ILE A 8 -14.12 7.19 9.24
C ILE A 8 -13.40 8.47 9.68
N GLN A 9 -13.98 9.27 10.60
CA GLN A 9 -13.39 10.51 11.05
C GLN A 9 -12.03 10.28 11.75
N THR A 10 -11.91 9.23 12.54
CA THR A 10 -10.65 8.87 13.19
C THR A 10 -9.62 8.37 12.17
N LEU A 11 -10.05 7.60 11.16
CA LEU A 11 -9.18 7.19 10.06
C LEU A 11 -8.66 8.37 9.26
N GLU A 12 -9.47 9.38 8.97
CA GLU A 12 -9.05 10.61 8.28
C GLU A 12 -8.00 11.38 9.08
N ARG A 13 -8.19 11.50 10.41
CA ARG A 13 -7.16 12.10 11.30
C ARG A 13 -5.86 11.30 11.27
N LYS A 14 -5.93 9.96 11.30
CA LYS A 14 -4.76 9.08 11.17
C LYS A 14 -4.08 9.24 9.82
N ALA A 15 -4.84 9.29 8.74
CA ALA A 15 -4.31 9.52 7.39
C ALA A 15 -3.55 10.85 7.30
N ARG A 16 -4.08 11.91 7.92
CA ARG A 16 -3.41 13.21 7.99
C ARG A 16 -2.11 13.15 8.81
N ALA A 17 -2.11 12.46 9.95
CA ALA A 17 -0.90 12.23 10.74
C ALA A 17 0.16 11.44 9.94
N VAL A 18 -0.23 10.38 9.25
CA VAL A 18 0.64 9.59 8.36
C VAL A 18 1.27 10.47 7.28
N ARG A 19 0.51 11.38 6.64
CA ARG A 19 1.04 12.32 5.66
C ARG A 19 2.10 13.25 6.26
N ARG A 20 1.87 13.78 7.46
CA ARG A 20 2.88 14.59 8.16
C ARG A 20 4.17 13.81 8.42
N HIS A 21 4.05 12.54 8.80
CA HIS A 21 5.22 11.67 8.95
C HIS A 21 5.93 11.41 7.62
N ILE A 22 5.21 11.17 6.53
CA ILE A 22 5.79 10.97 5.19
C ILE A 22 6.61 12.19 4.76
N VAL A 23 6.08 13.41 4.96
CA VAL A 23 6.80 14.66 4.63
C VAL A 23 8.12 14.75 5.39
N ARG A 24 8.11 14.52 6.71
CA ARG A 24 9.33 14.57 7.55
C ARG A 24 10.30 13.46 7.24
N LEU A 25 9.81 12.22 7.11
CA LEU A 25 10.59 11.03 6.76
C LEU A 25 11.35 11.22 5.45
N ASN A 26 10.67 11.66 4.40
CA ASN A 26 11.28 11.87 3.08
C ASN A 26 12.24 13.09 3.09
N ALA A 27 11.89 14.18 3.78
CA ALA A 27 12.75 15.36 3.90
C ALA A 27 14.07 15.07 4.61
N ASN A 28 14.08 14.17 5.59
CA ASN A 28 15.26 13.77 6.36
C ASN A 28 16.09 12.67 5.69
N SER A 29 15.60 12.07 4.61
CA SER A 29 16.29 10.95 3.96
C SER A 29 17.55 11.40 3.20
N PRO A 30 18.73 10.84 3.50
CA PRO A 30 19.96 11.17 2.78
C PRO A 30 20.00 10.59 1.36
N ALA A 31 19.22 9.54 1.08
CA ALA A 31 19.17 8.87 -0.21
C ALA A 31 17.95 9.25 -1.08
N GLY A 32 17.14 10.21 -0.61
CA GLY A 32 15.90 10.58 -1.29
C GLY A 32 14.72 9.71 -0.88
N GLY A 33 13.64 9.75 -1.66
CA GLY A 33 12.42 8.98 -1.39
C GLY A 33 11.38 9.14 -2.49
N HIS A 34 10.30 8.40 -2.38
CA HIS A 34 9.25 8.35 -3.40
C HIS A 34 7.98 9.03 -2.88
N THR A 35 8.10 10.34 -2.53
CA THR A 35 7.05 11.09 -1.83
C THR A 35 5.68 11.00 -2.51
N GLY A 36 5.63 11.12 -3.84
CA GLY A 36 4.37 11.02 -4.56
C GLY A 36 3.72 9.65 -4.46
N ALA A 37 4.50 8.57 -4.50
CA ALA A 37 4.02 7.19 -4.38
C ALA A 37 3.63 6.82 -2.94
N ASP A 38 4.33 7.40 -1.95
CA ASP A 38 3.97 7.25 -0.54
C ASP A 38 2.61 7.90 -0.25
N LEU A 39 2.40 9.12 -0.74
CA LEU A 39 1.18 9.89 -0.49
C LEU A 39 -0.05 9.33 -1.20
N SER A 40 0.08 8.68 -2.37
CA SER A 40 -1.06 8.15 -3.13
C SER A 40 -1.84 7.07 -2.37
N GLN A 41 -1.17 6.28 -1.53
CA GLN A 41 -1.75 5.08 -0.90
C GLN A 41 -2.11 5.27 0.59
N VAL A 42 -2.09 6.48 1.11
CA VAL A 42 -2.26 6.74 2.56
C VAL A 42 -3.60 6.23 3.08
N GLU A 43 -4.71 6.52 2.40
CA GLU A 43 -6.04 6.05 2.81
C GLU A 43 -6.13 4.53 2.78
N LEU A 44 -5.53 3.90 1.76
CA LEU A 44 -5.54 2.44 1.60
C LEU A 44 -4.87 1.74 2.79
N LEU A 45 -3.65 2.16 3.13
CA LEU A 45 -2.91 1.58 4.25
C LEU A 45 -3.52 1.93 5.60
N THR A 46 -4.00 3.16 5.76
CA THR A 46 -4.67 3.59 7.01
C THR A 46 -5.93 2.75 7.27
N ALA A 47 -6.79 2.58 6.26
CA ALA A 47 -7.98 1.73 6.39
C ALA A 47 -7.62 0.27 6.70
N LEU A 48 -6.60 -0.29 6.02
CA LEU A 48 -6.15 -1.65 6.26
C LEU A 48 -5.67 -1.84 7.72
N TYR A 49 -4.74 -1.04 8.19
CA TYR A 49 -4.11 -1.26 9.49
C TYR A 49 -5.00 -0.84 10.66
N PHE A 50 -5.79 0.22 10.55
CA PHE A 50 -6.57 0.74 11.66
C PHE A 50 -8.04 0.30 11.68
N ARG A 51 -8.49 -0.50 10.69
CA ARG A 51 -9.87 -0.97 10.67
C ARG A 51 -10.05 -2.43 10.22
N VAL A 52 -9.25 -2.91 9.26
CA VAL A 52 -9.57 -4.14 8.53
C VAL A 52 -8.70 -5.33 8.91
N LEU A 53 -7.37 -5.18 8.89
CA LEU A 53 -6.43 -6.29 9.08
C LEU A 53 -6.50 -6.86 10.49
N ASN A 54 -6.58 -8.18 10.60
CA ASN A 54 -6.35 -8.89 11.85
C ASN A 54 -4.85 -8.99 12.11
N VAL A 55 -4.23 -7.87 12.48
CA VAL A 55 -2.81 -7.77 12.80
C VAL A 55 -2.59 -6.77 13.93
N ALA A 56 -1.65 -7.04 14.81
CA ALA A 56 -1.25 -6.15 15.89
C ALA A 56 0.22 -6.40 16.27
N PRO A 57 0.93 -5.40 16.83
CA PRO A 57 2.33 -5.54 17.24
C PRO A 57 2.60 -6.70 18.21
N ASP A 58 1.69 -6.95 19.11
CA ASP A 58 1.75 -7.99 20.16
C ASP A 58 1.29 -9.38 19.69
N ARG A 59 0.86 -9.52 18.43
CA ARG A 59 0.30 -10.76 17.87
C ARG A 59 0.93 -11.17 16.54
N LEU A 60 2.20 -10.85 16.33
CA LEU A 60 2.90 -11.19 15.08
C LEU A 60 3.10 -12.71 14.89
N ASP A 61 3.09 -13.46 15.98
CA ASP A 61 3.22 -14.93 15.96
C ASP A 61 1.87 -15.65 15.80
N ASP A 62 0.74 -14.93 15.79
CA ASP A 62 -0.59 -15.53 15.59
C ASP A 62 -0.68 -16.16 14.18
N PRO A 63 -0.85 -17.48 14.05
CA PRO A 63 -0.94 -18.15 12.76
C PRO A 63 -2.19 -17.79 11.96
N GLN A 64 -3.18 -17.14 12.58
CA GLN A 64 -4.42 -16.71 11.93
C GLN A 64 -4.45 -15.21 11.59
N ARG A 65 -3.36 -14.48 11.87
CA ARG A 65 -3.30 -13.07 11.51
C ARG A 65 -3.26 -12.88 10.00
N ASP A 66 -3.82 -11.77 9.53
CA ASP A 66 -3.72 -11.37 8.14
C ASP A 66 -2.26 -11.01 7.78
N ILE A 67 -1.92 -11.14 6.51
CA ILE A 67 -0.63 -10.75 5.93
C ILE A 67 -0.86 -9.58 4.98
N TYR A 68 0.00 -8.57 5.07
CA TYR A 68 0.05 -7.47 4.12
C TYR A 68 1.40 -7.45 3.37
N ILE A 69 1.36 -7.28 2.04
CA ILE A 69 2.54 -7.16 1.19
C ILE A 69 2.52 -5.82 0.45
N GLN A 70 3.56 -5.04 0.63
CA GLN A 70 3.84 -3.82 -0.12
C GLN A 70 4.56 -4.19 -1.43
N SER A 71 3.81 -4.53 -2.51
CA SER A 71 4.41 -4.99 -3.78
C SER A 71 5.22 -3.89 -4.47
N LYS A 72 4.65 -2.67 -4.58
CA LYS A 72 5.40 -1.48 -5.00
C LYS A 72 6.33 -1.00 -3.87
N GLY A 73 7.41 -1.75 -3.65
CA GLY A 73 8.30 -1.61 -2.50
C GLY A 73 8.96 -0.24 -2.36
N HIS A 74 9.07 0.52 -3.44
CA HIS A 74 9.59 1.89 -3.40
C HIS A 74 8.69 2.87 -2.61
N ALA A 75 7.39 2.60 -2.47
CA ALA A 75 6.48 3.38 -1.63
C ALA A 75 6.44 2.90 -0.17
N VAL A 76 7.59 2.50 0.35
CA VAL A 76 7.74 1.96 1.72
C VAL A 76 7.61 3.03 2.79
N GLY A 77 7.86 4.30 2.46
CA GLY A 77 7.77 5.42 3.40
C GLY A 77 6.38 5.51 4.05
N CYS A 78 5.31 5.41 3.25
CA CYS A 78 3.95 5.32 3.77
C CYS A 78 3.76 4.11 4.69
N TYR A 79 4.26 2.96 4.29
CA TYR A 79 4.13 1.72 5.08
C TYR A 79 4.82 1.83 6.44
N TYR A 80 6.03 2.38 6.50
CA TYR A 80 6.72 2.64 7.77
C TYR A 80 5.96 3.63 8.64
N CYS A 81 5.42 4.71 8.08
CA CYS A 81 4.65 5.69 8.84
C CYS A 81 3.38 5.07 9.44
N VAL A 82 2.68 4.22 8.70
CA VAL A 82 1.50 3.49 9.21
C VAL A 82 1.88 2.49 10.28
N LEU A 83 2.96 1.73 10.11
CA LEU A 83 3.44 0.78 11.13
C LEU A 83 3.86 1.49 12.42
N ALA A 84 4.55 2.62 12.34
CA ALA A 84 4.91 3.44 13.50
C ALA A 84 3.66 3.93 14.24
N GLU A 85 2.69 4.50 13.51
CA GLU A 85 1.41 4.95 14.07
C GLU A 85 0.56 3.81 14.68
N ALA A 86 0.74 2.59 14.19
CA ALA A 86 0.11 1.39 14.72
C ALA A 86 0.93 0.71 15.84
N GLY A 87 2.06 1.31 16.26
CA GLY A 87 2.85 0.86 17.40
C GLY A 87 3.76 -0.35 17.15
N PHE A 88 4.06 -0.69 15.90
CA PHE A 88 4.99 -1.78 15.59
C PHE A 88 6.44 -1.44 15.95
N PHE A 89 6.78 -0.17 15.99
CA PHE A 89 8.07 0.35 16.42
C PHE A 89 7.96 1.83 16.85
N PRO A 90 8.95 2.38 17.58
CA PRO A 90 8.91 3.77 18.03
C PRO A 90 8.88 4.76 16.84
N VAL A 91 8.02 5.77 16.93
CA VAL A 91 7.84 6.79 15.87
C VAL A 91 9.15 7.52 15.55
N GLU A 92 10.03 7.68 16.55
CA GLU A 92 11.33 8.32 16.42
C GLU A 92 12.26 7.61 15.41
N TRP A 93 12.04 6.32 15.15
CA TRP A 93 12.81 5.60 14.11
C TRP A 93 12.59 6.19 12.71
N LEU A 94 11.45 6.83 12.45
CA LEU A 94 11.16 7.46 11.16
C LEU A 94 12.21 8.53 10.79
N GLU A 95 12.82 9.19 11.79
CA GLU A 95 13.88 10.19 11.59
C GLU A 95 15.17 9.59 11.02
N THR A 96 15.34 8.26 11.13
CA THR A 96 16.54 7.55 10.67
C THR A 96 16.39 6.91 9.29
N TYR A 97 15.26 7.16 8.59
CA TYR A 97 14.96 6.55 7.29
C TYR A 97 16.13 6.69 6.31
N GLN A 98 16.62 5.57 5.80
CA GLN A 98 17.76 5.43 4.88
C GLN A 98 19.11 5.97 5.42
N HIS A 99 19.23 6.29 6.70
CA HIS A 99 20.54 6.57 7.29
C HIS A 99 21.37 5.30 7.45
N ALA A 100 22.69 5.44 7.54
CA ALA A 100 23.57 4.33 7.85
C ALA A 100 23.15 3.67 9.18
N ASN A 101 23.10 2.35 9.22
CA ASN A 101 22.67 1.55 10.38
C ASN A 101 21.18 1.69 10.77
N SER A 102 20.34 2.37 9.99
CA SER A 102 18.90 2.43 10.23
C SER A 102 18.24 1.07 10.05
N HIS A 103 17.18 0.84 10.81
CA HIS A 103 16.24 -0.26 10.59
C HIS A 103 15.30 -0.03 9.40
N LEU A 104 15.23 1.21 8.88
CA LEU A 104 14.31 1.65 7.84
C LEU A 104 15.02 1.87 6.49
N PRO A 105 15.30 0.82 5.71
CA PRO A 105 15.88 0.96 4.37
C PRO A 105 14.84 1.49 3.36
N GLY A 106 15.31 1.89 2.17
CA GLY A 106 14.46 2.47 1.11
C GLY A 106 13.47 1.50 0.44
N HIS A 107 13.48 0.23 0.82
CA HIS A 107 12.52 -0.82 0.43
C HIS A 107 12.26 -1.74 1.62
N PRO A 108 11.10 -2.45 1.67
CA PRO A 108 10.81 -3.35 2.79
C PRO A 108 11.84 -4.48 2.91
N VAL A 109 12.36 -4.67 4.12
CA VAL A 109 13.27 -5.79 4.45
C VAL A 109 12.76 -6.49 5.70
N ARG A 110 12.24 -7.71 5.53
CA ARG A 110 11.59 -8.50 6.60
C ARG A 110 12.48 -8.68 7.84
N GLN A 111 13.78 -8.89 7.64
CA GLN A 111 14.69 -9.18 8.75
C GLN A 111 15.02 -7.93 9.60
N LYS A 112 14.66 -6.74 9.14
CA LYS A 112 14.99 -5.48 9.83
C LYS A 112 13.86 -4.94 10.69
N MET A 113 12.61 -5.32 10.37
CA MET A 113 11.43 -4.68 10.95
C MET A 113 10.34 -5.66 11.31
N PRO A 114 9.74 -5.55 12.52
CA PRO A 114 8.51 -6.26 12.84
C PRO A 114 7.36 -5.77 11.94
N GLY A 115 6.50 -6.68 11.51
CA GLY A 115 5.35 -6.35 10.64
C GLY A 115 5.68 -6.27 9.14
N ILE A 116 6.94 -6.35 8.73
CA ILE A 116 7.32 -6.51 7.32
C ILE A 116 7.33 -8.00 6.96
N GLU A 117 6.52 -8.39 5.99
CA GLU A 117 6.30 -9.81 5.64
C GLU A 117 7.21 -10.29 4.50
N LEU A 118 7.63 -9.40 3.61
CA LEU A 118 8.38 -9.74 2.40
C LEU A 118 9.38 -8.64 2.06
N ASN A 119 10.56 -9.04 1.57
CA ASN A 119 11.49 -8.14 0.91
C ASN A 119 10.93 -7.82 -0.48
N THR A 120 10.67 -6.55 -0.78
CA THR A 120 10.13 -6.13 -2.07
C THR A 120 10.94 -4.99 -2.68
N GLY A 121 10.65 -4.65 -3.94
CA GLY A 121 11.38 -3.65 -4.73
C GLY A 121 11.58 -4.10 -6.17
N ALA A 122 11.75 -5.41 -6.41
CA ALA A 122 11.59 -5.99 -7.73
C ALA A 122 10.10 -6.03 -8.06
N LEU A 123 9.64 -5.09 -8.92
CA LEU A 123 8.22 -4.98 -9.30
C LEU A 123 7.72 -6.27 -9.98
N GLY A 124 6.44 -6.58 -9.82
CA GLY A 124 5.81 -7.78 -10.35
C GLY A 124 6.00 -9.04 -9.51
N HIS A 125 6.80 -9.03 -8.44
CA HIS A 125 7.10 -10.23 -7.63
C HIS A 125 6.23 -10.35 -6.37
N GLY A 126 5.62 -9.27 -5.91
CA GLY A 126 4.76 -9.29 -4.72
C GLY A 126 3.54 -10.18 -4.91
N LEU A 127 2.86 -10.07 -6.05
CA LEU A 127 1.64 -10.85 -6.33
C LEU A 127 1.91 -12.36 -6.43
N PRO A 128 2.93 -12.86 -7.16
CA PRO A 128 3.27 -14.29 -7.16
C PRO A 128 3.51 -14.86 -5.76
N VAL A 129 4.22 -14.13 -4.90
CA VAL A 129 4.44 -14.55 -3.51
C VAL A 129 3.14 -14.53 -2.71
N ALA A 130 2.29 -13.51 -2.87
CA ALA A 130 0.98 -13.44 -2.23
C ALA A 130 0.08 -14.62 -2.61
N VAL A 131 0.09 -15.03 -3.88
CA VAL A 131 -0.61 -16.24 -4.38
C VAL A 131 -0.13 -17.49 -3.65
N GLY A 132 1.18 -17.66 -3.51
CA GLY A 132 1.76 -18.79 -2.77
C GLY A 132 1.31 -18.82 -1.30
N LEU A 133 1.31 -17.67 -0.63
CA LEU A 133 0.85 -17.53 0.75
C LEU A 133 -0.66 -17.79 0.90
N ALA A 134 -1.47 -17.28 -0.01
CA ALA A 134 -2.92 -17.50 -0.01
C ALA A 134 -3.27 -18.97 -0.24
N LEU A 135 -2.57 -19.63 -1.18
CA LEU A 135 -2.73 -21.05 -1.45
C LEU A 135 -2.31 -21.91 -0.23
N ALA A 136 -1.20 -21.58 0.41
CA ALA A 136 -0.74 -22.26 1.63
C ALA A 136 -1.75 -22.11 2.77
N ALA A 137 -2.28 -20.91 2.99
CA ALA A 137 -3.33 -20.65 3.99
C ALA A 137 -4.59 -21.50 3.68
N LYS A 138 -5.05 -21.51 2.43
CA LYS A 138 -6.23 -22.28 2.01
C LYS A 138 -6.02 -23.78 2.21
N LYS A 139 -4.86 -24.31 1.84
CA LYS A 139 -4.52 -25.73 2.00
C LYS A 139 -4.38 -26.17 3.46
N SER A 140 -4.00 -25.27 4.35
CA SER A 140 -3.92 -25.52 5.80
C SER A 140 -5.23 -25.23 6.55
N ASN A 141 -6.33 -24.93 5.85
CA ASN A 141 -7.61 -24.50 6.43
C ASN A 141 -7.49 -23.30 7.38
N SER A 142 -6.55 -22.39 7.10
CA SER A 142 -6.40 -21.14 7.83
C SER A 142 -7.41 -20.10 7.35
N THR A 143 -7.93 -19.29 8.27
CA THR A 143 -8.81 -18.15 7.96
C THR A 143 -8.03 -16.89 7.57
N ARG A 144 -6.70 -16.99 7.48
CA ARG A 144 -5.79 -15.90 7.13
C ARG A 144 -6.10 -15.33 5.74
N ARG A 145 -6.22 -14.03 5.68
CA ARG A 145 -6.33 -13.29 4.41
C ARG A 145 -4.97 -12.71 4.04
N ILE A 146 -4.72 -12.62 2.75
CA ILE A 146 -3.50 -12.02 2.19
C ILE A 146 -3.91 -10.76 1.42
N PHE A 147 -3.39 -9.62 1.84
CA PHE A 147 -3.60 -8.33 1.18
C PHE A 147 -2.29 -7.87 0.54
N LEU A 148 -2.37 -7.29 -0.65
CA LEU A 148 -1.22 -6.61 -1.22
C LEU A 148 -1.65 -5.34 -1.96
N ILE A 149 -0.73 -4.35 -2.00
CA ILE A 149 -0.88 -3.17 -2.85
C ILE A 149 0.13 -3.24 -3.98
N THR A 150 -0.36 -3.15 -5.23
CA THR A 150 0.44 -3.00 -6.45
C THR A 150 0.29 -1.58 -6.99
N GLY A 151 1.26 -1.12 -7.77
CA GLY A 151 1.10 0.08 -8.61
C GLY A 151 0.52 -0.26 -9.99
N ASP A 152 -0.12 0.70 -10.63
CA ASP A 152 -0.63 0.54 -12.00
C ASP A 152 0.51 0.36 -13.02
N GLY A 153 1.61 1.09 -12.89
CA GLY A 153 2.81 0.88 -13.71
C GLY A 153 3.48 -0.47 -13.47
N GLU A 154 3.40 -1.01 -12.25
CA GLU A 154 3.90 -2.35 -11.90
C GLU A 154 3.18 -3.46 -12.67
N LEU A 155 1.94 -3.24 -13.09
CA LEU A 155 1.18 -4.22 -13.86
C LEU A 155 1.66 -4.42 -15.31
N ALA A 156 2.67 -3.67 -15.74
CA ALA A 156 3.41 -3.97 -16.97
C ALA A 156 4.30 -5.22 -16.84
N GLU A 157 4.62 -5.65 -15.61
CA GLU A 157 5.38 -6.88 -15.36
C GLU A 157 4.52 -8.13 -15.58
N GLY A 158 4.99 -9.05 -16.45
CA GLY A 158 4.24 -10.25 -16.88
C GLY A 158 3.91 -11.21 -15.75
N SER A 159 4.78 -11.31 -14.74
CA SER A 159 4.59 -12.18 -13.57
C SER A 159 3.31 -11.88 -12.77
N ASN A 160 2.79 -10.64 -12.81
CA ASN A 160 1.49 -10.31 -12.22
C ASN A 160 0.35 -11.09 -12.90
N TRP A 161 0.39 -11.22 -14.22
CA TRP A 161 -0.65 -11.88 -14.99
C TRP A 161 -0.55 -13.41 -14.89
N GLU A 162 0.67 -13.97 -14.81
CA GLU A 162 0.89 -15.37 -14.48
C GLU A 162 0.33 -15.72 -13.10
N ALA A 163 0.58 -14.85 -12.11
CA ALA A 163 0.03 -15.00 -10.77
C ALA A 163 -1.50 -14.87 -10.75
N ALA A 164 -2.08 -13.99 -11.57
CA ALA A 164 -3.53 -13.83 -11.72
C ALA A 164 -4.18 -15.12 -12.21
N LEU A 165 -3.60 -15.78 -13.24
CA LEU A 165 -4.06 -17.10 -13.73
C LEU A 165 -4.08 -18.13 -12.59
N ALA A 166 -3.00 -18.22 -11.82
CA ALA A 166 -2.89 -19.16 -10.72
C ALA A 166 -3.89 -18.85 -9.60
N ALA A 167 -4.04 -17.57 -9.22
CA ALA A 167 -4.97 -17.15 -8.18
C ALA A 167 -6.42 -17.53 -8.51
N ALA A 168 -6.86 -17.28 -9.74
CA ALA A 168 -8.18 -17.65 -10.21
C ALA A 168 -8.37 -19.17 -10.29
N HIS A 169 -7.38 -19.89 -10.86
CA HIS A 169 -7.42 -21.35 -10.96
C HIS A 169 -7.62 -22.05 -9.61
N TYR A 170 -6.91 -21.57 -8.58
CA TYR A 170 -7.02 -22.14 -7.23
C TYR A 170 -8.17 -21.53 -6.40
N GLY A 171 -8.94 -20.61 -6.96
CA GLY A 171 -10.08 -19.97 -6.29
C GLY A 171 -9.69 -19.28 -4.98
N LEU A 172 -8.63 -18.47 -5.00
CA LEU A 172 -8.04 -17.89 -3.78
C LEU A 172 -8.86 -16.68 -3.28
N ASP A 173 -10.04 -16.91 -2.76
CA ASP A 173 -10.94 -15.89 -2.20
C ASP A 173 -10.45 -15.25 -0.89
N ASN A 174 -9.37 -15.77 -0.33
CA ASN A 174 -8.60 -15.19 0.76
C ASN A 174 -7.47 -14.23 0.29
N LEU A 175 -7.34 -13.98 -1.02
CA LEU A 175 -6.39 -13.04 -1.62
C LEU A 175 -7.13 -11.75 -2.03
N VAL A 176 -6.60 -10.60 -1.60
CA VAL A 176 -7.09 -9.26 -1.93
C VAL A 176 -5.97 -8.45 -2.56
N ILE A 177 -6.15 -8.08 -3.81
CA ILE A 177 -5.24 -7.24 -4.59
C ILE A 177 -5.80 -5.83 -4.63
N ILE A 178 -5.03 -4.84 -4.19
CA ILE A 178 -5.41 -3.42 -4.29
C ILE A 178 -4.47 -2.77 -5.29
N ASN A 179 -5.02 -2.27 -6.41
CA ASN A 179 -4.26 -1.50 -7.37
C ASN A 179 -4.31 -0.02 -7.01
N ASP A 180 -3.18 0.57 -6.61
CA ASP A 180 -3.01 2.01 -6.53
C ASP A 180 -2.91 2.57 -7.96
N LYS A 181 -4.07 2.93 -8.52
CA LYS A 181 -4.20 3.44 -9.89
C LYS A 181 -4.09 4.96 -9.88
N ASN A 182 -2.86 5.46 -9.86
CA ASN A 182 -2.59 6.89 -9.90
C ASN A 182 -2.28 7.43 -11.31
N ASN A 183 -2.28 6.56 -12.33
CA ASN A 183 -2.06 6.84 -13.75
C ASN A 183 -0.68 7.43 -14.08
N LEU A 184 0.30 7.33 -13.17
CA LEU A 184 1.65 7.85 -13.37
C LEU A 184 2.70 6.78 -13.05
N GLN A 185 3.63 6.54 -13.97
CA GLN A 185 4.82 5.73 -13.72
C GLN A 185 6.08 6.52 -14.09
N LEU A 186 7.11 6.44 -13.20
CA LEU A 186 8.41 7.12 -13.37
C LEU A 186 8.31 8.49 -14.05
N ALA A 187 8.49 8.56 -15.35
CA ALA A 187 8.68 9.77 -16.13
C ALA A 187 7.39 10.35 -16.72
N GLY A 188 6.22 9.71 -16.56
CA GLY A 188 5.01 10.23 -17.20
C GLY A 188 3.74 9.39 -16.99
N PRO A 189 2.68 9.74 -17.71
CA PRO A 189 1.41 9.01 -17.66
C PRO A 189 1.56 7.56 -18.12
N THR A 190 0.92 6.63 -17.40
CA THR A 190 0.95 5.19 -17.73
C THR A 190 0.50 4.93 -19.17
N ARG A 191 -0.51 5.67 -19.66
CA ARG A 191 -1.01 5.56 -21.04
C ARG A 191 0.04 5.86 -22.12
N GLU A 192 1.08 6.65 -21.78
CA GLU A 192 2.13 7.07 -22.72
C GLU A 192 3.40 6.21 -22.57
N ILE A 193 3.66 5.71 -21.36
CA ILE A 193 4.85 4.89 -21.07
C ILE A 193 4.56 3.41 -21.39
N MET A 194 3.59 2.82 -20.71
CA MET A 194 3.08 1.46 -20.96
C MET A 194 1.62 1.39 -20.50
N ASN A 195 0.70 1.40 -21.45
CA ASN A 195 -0.72 1.40 -21.14
C ASN A 195 -1.20 0.03 -20.61
N THR A 196 -1.60 -0.01 -19.37
CA THR A 196 -2.17 -1.19 -18.72
C THR A 196 -3.70 -1.23 -18.72
N ASP A 197 -4.38 -0.14 -19.12
CA ASP A 197 -5.86 -0.10 -19.23
C ASP A 197 -6.39 -0.95 -20.43
N PRO A 198 -7.64 -1.41 -20.35
CA PRO A 198 -8.59 -1.29 -19.25
C PRO A 198 -8.32 -2.32 -18.15
N LEU A 199 -7.89 -1.88 -16.98
CA LEU A 199 -7.49 -2.79 -15.89
C LEU A 199 -8.64 -3.64 -15.37
N ALA A 200 -9.81 -3.06 -15.16
CA ALA A 200 -10.97 -3.78 -14.63
C ALA A 200 -11.36 -4.97 -15.51
N ASP A 201 -11.39 -4.77 -16.83
CA ASP A 201 -11.78 -5.82 -17.78
C ASP A 201 -10.70 -6.92 -17.86
N LYS A 202 -9.43 -6.54 -17.80
CA LYS A 202 -8.33 -7.52 -17.74
C LYS A 202 -8.44 -8.41 -16.51
N TRP A 203 -8.61 -7.83 -15.32
CA TRP A 203 -8.78 -8.61 -14.09
C TRP A 203 -10.03 -9.50 -14.13
N ARG A 204 -11.17 -9.00 -14.65
CA ARG A 204 -12.39 -9.79 -14.84
C ARG A 204 -12.17 -10.95 -15.81
N ALA A 205 -11.41 -10.73 -16.91
CA ALA A 205 -11.08 -11.77 -17.87
C ALA A 205 -10.21 -12.89 -17.27
N PHE A 206 -9.39 -12.57 -16.25
CA PHE A 206 -8.68 -13.58 -15.46
C PHE A 206 -9.56 -14.30 -14.42
N GLY A 207 -10.83 -13.94 -14.29
CA GLY A 207 -11.77 -14.60 -13.36
C GLY A 207 -11.80 -13.99 -11.94
N MET A 208 -11.27 -12.77 -11.76
CA MET A 208 -11.28 -12.07 -10.49
C MET A 208 -12.63 -11.41 -10.20
N GLU A 209 -12.94 -11.26 -8.91
CA GLU A 209 -13.99 -10.35 -8.45
C GLU A 209 -13.42 -8.93 -8.39
N VAL A 210 -14.00 -7.99 -9.14
CA VAL A 210 -13.41 -6.64 -9.33
C VAL A 210 -14.37 -5.55 -8.85
N SER A 211 -13.87 -4.72 -7.95
CA SER A 211 -14.52 -3.48 -7.52
C SER A 211 -13.61 -2.27 -7.78
N GLU A 212 -14.20 -1.07 -7.79
CA GLU A 212 -13.50 0.18 -7.96
C GLU A 212 -13.87 1.16 -6.83
N CYS A 213 -12.92 2.00 -6.42
CA CYS A 213 -13.17 3.03 -5.41
C CYS A 213 -12.40 4.32 -5.71
N GLN A 214 -12.82 5.42 -5.07
CA GLN A 214 -12.03 6.64 -4.98
C GLN A 214 -10.96 6.44 -3.91
N GLY A 215 -9.73 6.16 -4.33
CA GLY A 215 -8.66 5.68 -3.46
C GLY A 215 -8.12 6.72 -2.46
N ASN A 216 -8.47 8.00 -2.62
CA ASN A 216 -8.16 9.07 -1.67
C ASN A 216 -9.41 9.60 -0.93
N ASP A 217 -10.53 8.88 -0.99
CA ASP A 217 -11.71 9.09 -0.15
C ASP A 217 -11.82 7.93 0.85
N MET A 218 -11.68 8.24 2.15
CA MET A 218 -11.63 7.22 3.20
C MET A 218 -12.90 6.37 3.28
N ALA A 219 -14.06 7.00 3.10
CA ALA A 219 -15.34 6.28 3.15
C ALA A 219 -15.47 5.32 1.96
N SER A 220 -15.08 5.76 0.76
CA SER A 220 -15.07 4.94 -0.45
C SER A 220 -14.12 3.74 -0.33
N VAL A 221 -12.92 3.95 0.22
CA VAL A 221 -11.92 2.89 0.47
C VAL A 221 -12.46 1.86 1.46
N VAL A 222 -12.99 2.32 2.60
CA VAL A 222 -13.56 1.42 3.62
C VAL A 222 -14.72 0.61 3.05
N ALA A 223 -15.65 1.25 2.34
CA ALA A 223 -16.78 0.56 1.72
C ALA A 223 -16.33 -0.52 0.72
N ALA A 224 -15.32 -0.23 -0.11
CA ALA A 224 -14.79 -1.20 -1.06
C ALA A 224 -14.16 -2.42 -0.35
N ILE A 225 -13.39 -2.19 0.74
CA ILE A 225 -12.76 -3.28 1.48
C ILE A 225 -13.78 -4.09 2.29
N GLU A 226 -14.77 -3.45 2.91
CA GLU A 226 -15.82 -4.15 3.65
C GLU A 226 -16.81 -4.89 2.74
N GLY A 227 -16.89 -4.49 1.45
CA GLY A 227 -17.68 -5.15 0.42
C GLY A 227 -17.07 -6.38 -0.22
N LEU A 228 -15.85 -6.79 0.18
CA LEU A 228 -15.14 -7.95 -0.39
C LEU A 228 -15.96 -9.24 -0.27
N GLN A 229 -15.89 -10.06 -1.32
CA GLN A 229 -16.67 -11.30 -1.42
C GLN A 229 -15.79 -12.52 -1.12
N GLN A 230 -16.37 -13.51 -0.43
CA GLN A 230 -15.80 -14.85 -0.26
C GLN A 230 -16.63 -15.85 -1.06
N ASN A 231 -16.44 -15.87 -2.36
CA ASN A 231 -17.25 -16.63 -3.32
C ASN A 231 -16.43 -17.57 -4.21
N GLY A 232 -15.21 -17.90 -3.76
CA GLY A 232 -14.28 -18.75 -4.51
C GLY A 232 -13.47 -17.99 -5.57
N LYS A 233 -13.55 -16.66 -5.61
CA LYS A 233 -12.76 -15.80 -6.52
C LYS A 233 -11.83 -14.88 -5.75
N PRO A 234 -10.58 -14.67 -6.21
CA PRO A 234 -9.73 -13.62 -5.66
C PRO A 234 -10.37 -12.23 -5.87
N ASN A 235 -10.17 -11.33 -4.92
CA ASN A 235 -10.71 -9.98 -4.99
C ASN A 235 -9.68 -8.98 -5.49
N VAL A 236 -10.11 -8.08 -6.36
CA VAL A 236 -9.33 -6.92 -6.83
C VAL A 236 -10.08 -5.64 -6.55
N ILE A 237 -9.44 -4.69 -5.90
CA ILE A 237 -9.92 -3.32 -5.75
C ILE A 237 -9.04 -2.42 -6.61
N ILE A 238 -9.63 -1.76 -7.60
CA ILE A 238 -8.97 -0.70 -8.35
C ILE A 238 -9.23 0.61 -7.60
N ALA A 239 -8.24 1.08 -6.89
CA ALA A 239 -8.29 2.34 -6.16
C ALA A 239 -7.81 3.47 -7.07
N ASN A 240 -8.73 4.28 -7.56
CA ASN A 240 -8.41 5.47 -8.34
C ASN A 240 -7.86 6.54 -7.40
N THR A 241 -6.54 6.71 -7.42
CA THR A 241 -5.79 7.61 -6.54
C THR A 241 -5.17 8.77 -7.31
N THR A 242 -4.64 9.73 -6.59
CA THR A 242 -3.80 10.79 -7.12
C THR A 242 -2.39 10.65 -6.55
N LYS A 243 -1.37 10.53 -7.40
CA LYS A 243 0.02 10.58 -6.96
C LYS A 243 0.28 11.88 -6.20
N GLY A 244 0.78 11.79 -4.96
CA GLY A 244 1.02 12.99 -4.15
C GLY A 244 -0.21 13.58 -3.46
N ALA A 245 -1.28 12.80 -3.30
CA ALA A 245 -2.55 13.25 -2.71
C ALA A 245 -2.38 13.91 -1.33
N GLY A 246 -3.08 15.04 -1.13
CA GLY A 246 -3.11 15.79 0.12
C GLY A 246 -2.11 16.94 0.21
N ILE A 247 -1.25 17.15 -0.81
CA ILE A 247 -0.33 18.30 -0.87
C ILE A 247 -0.42 18.93 -2.26
N SER A 248 -0.95 20.14 -2.33
CA SER A 248 -1.38 20.78 -3.58
C SER A 248 -0.28 20.90 -4.65
N PHE A 249 0.94 21.23 -4.25
CA PHE A 249 2.08 21.38 -5.17
C PHE A 249 2.77 20.06 -5.56
N ILE A 250 2.35 18.93 -4.96
CA ILE A 250 2.84 17.57 -5.28
C ILE A 250 1.86 16.81 -6.16
N GLN A 251 0.56 17.02 -5.98
CA GLN A 251 -0.51 16.26 -6.60
C GLN A 251 -0.42 16.21 -8.13
N GLY A 252 -0.51 14.98 -8.69
CA GLY A 252 -0.59 14.74 -10.11
C GLY A 252 0.70 15.02 -10.89
N ARG A 253 1.82 15.24 -10.21
CA ARG A 253 3.08 15.64 -10.85
C ARG A 253 4.06 14.47 -10.93
N PRO A 254 4.45 14.03 -12.16
CA PRO A 254 5.37 12.92 -12.36
C PRO A 254 6.74 13.11 -11.70
N GLU A 255 7.26 14.34 -11.66
CA GLU A 255 8.56 14.68 -11.07
C GLU A 255 8.66 14.32 -9.58
N TRP A 256 7.54 14.17 -8.89
CA TRP A 256 7.49 13.73 -7.50
C TRP A 256 7.54 12.20 -7.35
N HIS A 257 7.82 11.45 -8.42
CA HIS A 257 8.03 10.01 -8.31
C HIS A 257 9.23 9.68 -7.42
N HIS A 258 10.39 10.28 -7.69
CA HIS A 258 11.61 10.14 -6.88
C HIS A 258 12.14 11.52 -6.51
N ARG A 259 11.36 12.26 -5.70
CA ARG A 259 11.70 13.58 -5.18
C ARG A 259 11.22 13.71 -3.74
N VAL A 260 11.98 14.46 -2.94
CA VAL A 260 11.66 14.77 -1.55
C VAL A 260 11.46 16.27 -1.37
N PRO A 261 10.59 16.71 -0.44
CA PRO A 261 10.42 18.14 -0.13
C PRO A 261 11.70 18.71 0.50
N LYS A 262 12.05 19.96 0.15
CA LYS A 262 13.26 20.65 0.62
C LYS A 262 12.96 22.08 1.02
N GLY A 263 13.73 22.59 2.01
CA GLY A 263 13.64 23.97 2.44
C GLY A 263 12.21 24.39 2.82
N GLU A 264 11.70 25.45 2.20
CA GLU A 264 10.36 25.97 2.45
C GLU A 264 9.22 25.01 2.06
N GLU A 265 9.46 24.08 1.11
CA GLU A 265 8.46 23.09 0.72
C GLU A 265 8.00 22.22 1.91
N ILE A 266 8.89 21.97 2.88
CA ILE A 266 8.56 21.19 4.08
C ILE A 266 7.52 21.93 4.92
N ALA A 267 7.76 23.22 5.17
CA ALA A 267 6.85 24.04 5.97
C ALA A 267 5.49 24.21 5.28
N LEU A 268 5.50 24.43 3.96
CA LEU A 268 4.28 24.56 3.14
C LEU A 268 3.47 23.25 3.18
N ALA A 269 4.11 22.09 2.98
CA ALA A 269 3.43 20.81 3.03
C ALA A 269 2.82 20.53 4.41
N LEU A 270 3.55 20.83 5.48
CA LEU A 270 3.06 20.64 6.85
C LEU A 270 1.92 21.61 7.20
N GLU A 271 1.92 22.81 6.62
CA GLU A 271 0.83 23.78 6.79
C GLU A 271 -0.49 23.27 6.18
N GLU A 272 -0.44 22.73 4.94
CA GLU A 272 -1.61 22.11 4.29
C GLU A 272 -2.16 20.89 5.05
N LEU A 273 -1.34 20.27 5.90
CA LEU A 273 -1.67 19.07 6.65
C LEU A 273 -2.03 19.33 8.12
N LYS A 274 -2.18 20.60 8.53
CA LYS A 274 -2.65 20.93 9.88
C LYS A 274 -4.06 20.41 10.14
N ASP A 275 -4.31 20.03 11.37
CA ASP A 275 -5.67 19.74 11.83
C ASP A 275 -6.46 21.06 11.86
N GLU A 276 -7.71 21.02 11.36
CA GLU A 276 -8.66 22.13 11.44
C GLU A 276 -9.11 22.39 12.86
#